data_13256521a69d431fdad3b8e5203c2d49
#
_entry.id   13256521a69d431fdad3b8e5203c2d49
#
_cell.length_a   1.000
_cell.length_b   1.000
_cell.length_c   1.000
_cell.angle_alpha   90.00
_cell.angle_beta   90.00
_cell.angle_gamma   90.00
#
_symmetry.space_group_name_H-M   'P 1'
#
loop_
_entity.id
_entity.type
_entity.pdbx_description
1 polymer ?
#
loop_
_entity_poly.entity_id
_entity_poly.type
_entity_poly.pdbx_seq_one_letter_code
_entity_poly.pdbx_strand_id
1 'polypeptide(L)'
;MLWIPGVDEIPLSVYSVDVGRATVSVAVKRVGEATRALHSLKVGDWVGVRGPFGNSFTIKGGKVLLVGGGVGIAPLTFLARELTAKKVSKILVVVGAKTGEELIFLDVLEKFCGKGNVLAATEDGSYGVKGLASTLAESAMAGEKFDVVYTCGPEPMTRAILDRAERFNVYAEASLERIMRCAIGICGSCTIGRYRVCKDGPVFNINQLKGIKDEFGVWKRDFNGRRTPL
;
A
#
# COMPACT_ATOMS: atom_id res chain seq x y z
N MET A 1 -11.77 1.43 -8.79
CA MET A 1 -11.82 2.73 -9.49
C MET A 1 -12.96 3.53 -8.92
N LEU A 2 -12.70 4.80 -8.60
CA LEU A 2 -13.70 5.74 -8.09
C LEU A 2 -13.78 6.92 -9.06
N TRP A 3 -14.97 7.16 -9.61
CA TRP A 3 -15.27 8.20 -10.57
C TRP A 3 -15.90 9.40 -9.88
N ILE A 4 -15.30 10.57 -10.08
CA ILE A 4 -15.84 11.85 -9.62
C ILE A 4 -16.47 12.52 -10.84
N PRO A 5 -17.82 12.67 -10.89
CA PRO A 5 -18.52 13.25 -12.03
C PRO A 5 -17.94 14.59 -12.47
N GLY A 6 -17.65 14.72 -13.77
CA GLY A 6 -17.10 15.94 -14.35
C GLY A 6 -15.61 16.20 -14.09
N VAL A 7 -14.91 15.32 -13.37
CA VAL A 7 -13.50 15.49 -13.04
C VAL A 7 -12.65 14.35 -13.58
N ASP A 8 -12.65 13.18 -12.93
CA ASP A 8 -11.79 12.06 -13.33
C ASP A 8 -12.22 10.74 -12.66
N GLU A 9 -11.60 9.64 -13.09
CA GLU A 9 -11.72 8.33 -12.46
C GLU A 9 -10.35 7.85 -11.98
N ILE A 10 -10.19 7.61 -10.68
CA ILE A 10 -8.92 7.27 -10.07
C ILE A 10 -8.94 5.90 -9.37
N PRO A 11 -7.81 5.16 -9.37
CA PRO A 11 -7.67 3.94 -8.58
C PRO A 11 -7.50 4.29 -7.11
N LEU A 12 -8.25 3.63 -6.25
CA LEU A 12 -8.10 3.73 -4.80
C LEU A 12 -8.12 2.35 -4.17
N SER A 13 -7.20 2.12 -3.24
CA SER A 13 -7.17 0.89 -2.45
C SER A 13 -8.29 0.87 -1.43
N VAL A 14 -8.91 -0.30 -1.25
CA VAL A 14 -9.93 -0.50 -0.23
C VAL A 14 -9.28 -0.48 1.16
N TYR A 15 -9.82 0.35 2.04
CA TYR A 15 -9.44 0.41 3.45
C TYR A 15 -10.31 -0.51 4.31
N SER A 16 -11.61 -0.52 4.07
CA SER A 16 -12.53 -1.41 4.77
C SER A 16 -13.78 -1.70 3.96
N VAL A 17 -14.44 -2.81 4.29
CA VAL A 17 -15.73 -3.22 3.75
C VAL A 17 -16.63 -3.58 4.92
N ASP A 18 -17.85 -3.07 4.91
CA ASP A 18 -18.94 -3.48 5.80
C ASP A 18 -20.09 -4.03 4.94
N VAL A 19 -20.21 -5.35 4.89
CA VAL A 19 -21.22 -6.04 4.08
C VAL A 19 -22.63 -5.75 4.60
N GLY A 20 -22.80 -5.68 5.92
CA GLY A 20 -24.11 -5.43 6.55
C GLY A 20 -24.68 -4.06 6.24
N ARG A 21 -23.80 -3.07 6.07
CA ARG A 21 -24.17 -1.69 5.71
C ARG A 21 -24.00 -1.41 4.22
N ALA A 22 -23.55 -2.38 3.43
CA ALA A 22 -23.22 -2.23 2.01
C ALA A 22 -22.28 -1.04 1.75
N THR A 23 -21.24 -0.86 2.59
CA THR A 23 -20.30 0.25 2.48
C THR A 23 -18.88 -0.22 2.20
N VAL A 24 -18.18 0.59 1.40
CA VAL A 24 -16.74 0.47 1.13
C VAL A 24 -16.08 1.78 1.53
N SER A 25 -14.96 1.69 2.27
CA SER A 25 -14.20 2.87 2.66
C SER A 25 -12.84 2.89 1.98
N VAL A 26 -12.38 4.08 1.64
CA VAL A 26 -11.07 4.34 1.04
C VAL A 26 -10.37 5.48 1.79
N ALA A 27 -9.04 5.47 1.79
CA ALA A 27 -8.24 6.59 2.29
C ALA A 27 -7.72 7.41 1.12
N VAL A 28 -7.85 8.74 1.20
CA VAL A 28 -7.49 9.64 0.10
C VAL A 28 -6.58 10.75 0.60
N LYS A 29 -5.35 10.80 0.08
CA LYS A 29 -4.44 11.94 0.28
C LYS A 29 -4.72 12.99 -0.81
N ARG A 30 -4.87 14.26 -0.40
CA ARG A 30 -5.11 15.38 -1.31
C ARG A 30 -3.83 15.79 -2.04
N VAL A 31 -3.64 15.29 -3.26
CA VAL A 31 -2.40 15.52 -4.05
C VAL A 31 -2.64 16.08 -5.44
N GLY A 32 -3.81 15.84 -6.05
CA GLY A 32 -4.14 16.25 -7.42
C GLY A 32 -5.56 16.78 -7.54
N GLU A 33 -5.99 17.12 -8.75
CA GLU A 33 -7.32 17.66 -9.04
C GLU A 33 -8.44 16.75 -8.57
N ALA A 34 -8.44 15.48 -9.00
CA ALA A 34 -9.43 14.50 -8.61
C ALA A 34 -9.52 14.31 -7.09
N THR A 35 -8.37 14.22 -6.40
CA THR A 35 -8.36 14.06 -4.94
C THR A 35 -8.79 15.35 -4.22
N ARG A 36 -8.53 16.55 -4.76
CA ARG A 36 -9.08 17.81 -4.23
C ARG A 36 -10.59 17.86 -4.39
N ALA A 37 -11.11 17.49 -5.57
CA ALA A 37 -12.53 17.42 -5.82
C ALA A 37 -13.21 16.42 -4.87
N LEU A 38 -12.63 15.25 -4.66
CA LEU A 38 -13.15 14.24 -3.74
C LEU A 38 -13.21 14.75 -2.29
N HIS A 39 -12.20 15.51 -1.84
CA HIS A 39 -12.20 16.14 -0.51
C HIS A 39 -13.22 17.28 -0.36
N SER A 40 -13.73 17.85 -1.45
CA SER A 40 -14.78 18.88 -1.41
C SER A 40 -16.19 18.32 -1.36
N LEU A 41 -16.37 17.02 -1.61
CA LEU A 41 -17.67 16.36 -1.55
C LEU A 41 -18.24 16.34 -0.12
N LYS A 42 -19.54 16.37 -0.04
CA LYS A 42 -20.31 16.32 1.21
C LYS A 42 -21.03 14.98 1.32
N VAL A 43 -21.48 14.66 2.52
CA VAL A 43 -22.34 13.50 2.74
C VAL A 43 -23.64 13.67 1.92
N GLY A 44 -23.94 12.66 1.12
CA GLY A 44 -25.06 12.67 0.18
C GLY A 44 -24.66 12.95 -1.29
N ASP A 45 -23.44 13.40 -1.55
CA ASP A 45 -22.96 13.57 -2.91
C ASP A 45 -22.69 12.22 -3.58
N TRP A 46 -22.83 12.18 -4.91
CA TRP A 46 -22.70 10.96 -5.70
C TRP A 46 -21.30 10.79 -6.25
N VAL A 47 -20.81 9.56 -6.17
CA VAL A 47 -19.60 9.09 -6.85
C VAL A 47 -19.89 7.77 -7.57
N GLY A 48 -19.20 7.53 -8.69
CA GLY A 48 -19.28 6.23 -9.36
C GLY A 48 -18.22 5.29 -8.82
N VAL A 49 -18.56 4.01 -8.67
CA VAL A 49 -17.61 2.98 -8.25
C VAL A 49 -17.68 1.80 -9.21
N ARG A 50 -16.54 1.32 -9.68
CA ARG A 50 -16.43 0.07 -10.42
C ARG A 50 -15.23 -0.75 -9.97
N GLY A 51 -15.35 -2.07 -10.02
CA GLY A 51 -14.39 -3.03 -9.52
C GLY A 51 -15.03 -4.08 -8.62
N PRO A 52 -14.26 -4.77 -7.78
CA PRO A 52 -12.80 -4.62 -7.61
C PRO A 52 -12.02 -5.10 -8.83
N PHE A 53 -10.82 -4.55 -9.03
CA PHE A 53 -9.91 -4.91 -10.11
C PHE A 53 -8.60 -5.44 -9.56
N GLY A 54 -7.91 -6.26 -10.37
CA GLY A 54 -6.63 -6.84 -10.01
C GLY A 54 -6.74 -7.99 -8.99
N ASN A 55 -5.66 -8.18 -8.26
CA ASN A 55 -5.52 -9.22 -7.24
C ASN A 55 -5.40 -8.61 -5.83
N SER A 56 -5.21 -9.45 -4.83
CA SER A 56 -5.03 -9.09 -3.42
C SER A 56 -3.77 -9.75 -2.85
N PHE A 57 -3.36 -9.31 -1.66
CA PHE A 57 -2.34 -9.99 -0.88
C PHE A 57 -2.74 -11.45 -0.59
N THR A 58 -1.76 -12.35 -0.68
CA THR A 58 -1.95 -13.74 -0.30
C THR A 58 -1.91 -13.87 1.23
N ILE A 59 -3.00 -14.30 1.85
CA ILE A 59 -3.02 -14.47 3.30
C ILE A 59 -2.19 -15.69 3.68
N LYS A 60 -1.02 -15.45 4.27
CA LYS A 60 -0.13 -16.47 4.84
C LYS A 60 -0.23 -16.47 6.35
N GLY A 61 -0.14 -17.65 6.95
CA GLY A 61 -0.04 -17.81 8.41
C GLY A 61 1.34 -17.45 8.95
N GLY A 62 1.52 -17.62 10.28
CA GLY A 62 2.80 -17.40 10.95
C GLY A 62 3.00 -15.96 11.45
N LYS A 63 4.25 -15.54 11.52
CA LYS A 63 4.64 -14.19 11.94
C LYS A 63 4.72 -13.26 10.74
N VAL A 64 3.96 -12.20 10.78
CA VAL A 64 3.75 -11.27 9.66
C VAL A 64 4.33 -9.89 9.99
N LEU A 65 5.08 -9.32 9.05
CA LEU A 65 5.50 -7.92 9.09
C LEU A 65 4.75 -7.12 8.02
N LEU A 66 4.01 -6.10 8.45
CA LEU A 66 3.36 -5.13 7.57
C LEU A 66 4.19 -3.83 7.55
N VAL A 67 4.54 -3.32 6.38
CA VAL A 67 5.31 -2.06 6.27
C VAL A 67 4.60 -1.12 5.32
N GLY A 68 4.02 -0.04 5.87
CA GLY A 68 3.25 0.94 5.12
C GLY A 68 3.86 2.33 5.12
N GLY A 69 3.83 3.03 3.98
CA GLY A 69 4.27 4.41 3.85
C GLY A 69 3.16 5.36 3.43
N GLY A 70 2.93 6.43 4.20
CA GLY A 70 1.86 7.37 3.95
C GLY A 70 0.50 6.71 3.79
N VAL A 71 -0.26 7.06 2.76
CA VAL A 71 -1.59 6.46 2.51
C VAL A 71 -1.54 4.96 2.15
N GLY A 72 -0.37 4.42 1.78
CA GLY A 72 -0.19 2.98 1.53
C GLY A 72 -0.44 2.10 2.75
N ILE A 73 -0.51 2.66 3.95
CA ILE A 73 -0.93 1.91 5.15
C ILE A 73 -2.42 1.51 5.10
N ALA A 74 -3.27 2.17 4.32
CA ALA A 74 -4.71 1.90 4.27
C ALA A 74 -5.05 0.45 3.84
N PRO A 75 -4.56 -0.07 2.67
CA PRO A 75 -4.79 -1.47 2.31
C PRO A 75 -4.13 -2.46 3.27
N LEU A 76 -3.01 -2.09 3.91
CA LEU A 76 -2.38 -2.92 4.93
C LEU A 76 -3.19 -2.96 6.24
N THR A 77 -3.93 -1.91 6.56
CA THR A 77 -4.87 -1.91 7.70
C THR A 77 -6.03 -2.88 7.44
N PHE A 78 -6.53 -2.93 6.20
CA PHE A 78 -7.51 -3.94 5.81
C PHE A 78 -6.93 -5.36 5.90
N LEU A 79 -5.72 -5.56 5.39
CA LEU A 79 -5.01 -6.84 5.51
C LEU A 79 -4.78 -7.25 6.98
N ALA A 80 -4.40 -6.31 7.87
CA ALA A 80 -4.22 -6.57 9.29
C ALA A 80 -5.48 -7.12 9.94
N ARG A 81 -6.65 -6.57 9.61
CA ARG A 81 -7.95 -7.07 10.07
C ARG A 81 -8.20 -8.51 9.60
N GLU A 82 -7.96 -8.79 8.33
CA GLU A 82 -8.15 -10.14 7.77
C GLU A 82 -7.17 -11.16 8.38
N LEU A 83 -5.92 -10.78 8.58
CA LEU A 83 -4.90 -11.62 9.25
C LEU A 83 -5.28 -11.92 10.71
N THR A 84 -5.81 -10.91 11.42
CA THR A 84 -6.30 -11.08 12.80
C THR A 84 -7.48 -12.05 12.84
N ALA A 85 -8.43 -11.92 11.92
CA ALA A 85 -9.57 -12.84 11.79
C ALA A 85 -9.12 -14.29 11.48
N LYS A 86 -8.01 -14.45 10.74
CA LYS A 86 -7.37 -15.76 10.46
C LYS A 86 -6.49 -16.25 11.58
N LYS A 87 -6.35 -15.51 12.70
CA LYS A 87 -5.60 -15.89 13.90
C LYS A 87 -4.13 -16.24 13.60
N VAL A 88 -3.45 -15.42 12.77
CA VAL A 88 -2.01 -15.56 12.54
C VAL A 88 -1.25 -15.38 13.88
N SER A 89 -0.07 -15.97 14.00
CA SER A 89 0.64 -16.04 15.29
C SER A 89 1.10 -14.68 15.81
N LYS A 90 1.50 -13.77 14.91
CA LYS A 90 1.90 -12.39 15.26
C LYS A 90 1.78 -11.48 14.05
N ILE A 91 1.36 -10.24 14.27
CA ILE A 91 1.42 -9.17 13.27
C ILE A 91 2.23 -8.02 13.88
N LEU A 92 3.37 -7.70 13.28
CA LEU A 92 4.11 -6.47 13.58
C LEU A 92 3.87 -5.48 12.43
N VAL A 93 3.59 -4.23 12.76
CA VAL A 93 3.33 -3.18 11.78
C VAL A 93 4.38 -2.09 11.92
N VAL A 94 4.94 -1.66 10.80
CA VAL A 94 5.78 -0.47 10.70
C VAL A 94 5.08 0.55 9.82
N VAL A 95 4.80 1.73 10.36
CA VAL A 95 4.16 2.84 9.64
C VAL A 95 5.18 3.95 9.44
N GLY A 96 5.39 4.37 8.21
CA GLY A 96 6.29 5.46 7.85
C GLY A 96 5.56 6.68 7.32
N ALA A 97 6.04 7.87 7.71
CA ALA A 97 5.58 9.15 7.18
C ALA A 97 6.72 10.18 7.20
N LYS A 98 6.51 11.33 6.55
CA LYS A 98 7.47 12.44 6.66
C LYS A 98 7.41 13.10 8.03
N THR A 99 6.21 13.29 8.55
CA THR A 99 5.94 13.91 9.87
C THR A 99 4.92 13.09 10.66
N GLY A 100 4.83 13.33 11.96
CA GLY A 100 3.84 12.71 12.83
C GLY A 100 2.39 13.00 12.42
N GLU A 101 2.13 14.18 11.87
CA GLU A 101 0.80 14.59 11.38
C GLU A 101 0.33 13.77 10.16
N GLU A 102 1.27 13.23 9.38
CA GLU A 102 0.96 12.36 8.23
C GLU A 102 0.71 10.91 8.62
N LEU A 103 0.97 10.51 9.87
CA LEU A 103 0.68 9.16 10.35
C LEU A 103 -0.83 8.97 10.51
N ILE A 104 -1.35 7.91 9.90
CA ILE A 104 -2.79 7.58 9.95
C ILE A 104 -2.99 6.14 10.43
N PHE A 105 -4.15 5.87 11.01
CA PHE A 105 -4.63 4.54 11.42
C PHE A 105 -3.83 3.83 12.53
N LEU A 106 -2.95 4.51 13.27
CA LEU A 106 -2.17 3.89 14.35
C LEU A 106 -3.09 3.22 15.39
N ASP A 107 -4.09 3.96 15.90
CA ASP A 107 -5.05 3.44 16.88
C ASP A 107 -5.86 2.24 16.37
N VAL A 108 -6.20 2.26 15.07
CA VAL A 108 -6.93 1.17 14.43
C VAL A 108 -6.05 -0.07 14.30
N LEU A 109 -4.79 0.10 13.91
CA LEU A 109 -3.82 -0.97 13.82
C LEU A 109 -3.52 -1.58 15.19
N GLU A 110 -3.38 -0.77 16.24
CA GLU A 110 -3.21 -1.25 17.61
C GLU A 110 -4.37 -2.10 18.11
N LYS A 111 -5.60 -1.78 17.69
CA LYS A 111 -6.79 -2.61 18.02
C LYS A 111 -6.72 -3.99 17.38
N PHE A 112 -6.18 -4.13 16.17
CA PHE A 112 -6.07 -5.41 15.48
C PHE A 112 -4.82 -6.19 15.86
N CYS A 113 -3.68 -5.50 16.00
CA CYS A 113 -2.39 -6.14 16.16
C CYS A 113 -1.92 -6.19 17.62
N GLY A 114 -2.55 -5.41 18.51
CA GLY A 114 -2.16 -5.24 19.91
C GLY A 114 -1.19 -4.09 20.13
N LYS A 115 -1.29 -3.45 21.30
CA LYS A 115 -0.36 -2.39 21.73
C LYS A 115 1.07 -2.94 21.74
N GLY A 116 2.03 -2.15 21.24
CA GLY A 116 3.44 -2.54 21.16
C GLY A 116 3.80 -3.31 19.86
N ASN A 117 2.82 -3.72 19.07
CA ASN A 117 3.06 -4.31 17.75
C ASN A 117 2.88 -3.31 16.59
N VAL A 118 2.70 -2.03 16.88
CA VAL A 118 2.65 -0.96 15.89
C VAL A 118 3.79 0.00 16.16
N LEU A 119 4.75 0.05 15.24
CA LEU A 119 5.92 0.91 15.30
C LEU A 119 5.77 2.02 14.28
N ALA A 120 6.15 3.23 14.62
CA ALA A 120 6.12 4.37 13.70
C ALA A 120 7.52 4.94 13.49
N ALA A 121 7.80 5.36 12.26
CA ALA A 121 9.00 6.09 11.88
C ALA A 121 8.60 7.37 11.15
N THR A 122 9.18 8.52 11.56
CA THR A 122 9.01 9.78 10.86
C THR A 122 10.37 10.34 10.43
N GLU A 123 10.44 10.88 9.22
CA GLU A 123 11.71 11.37 8.68
C GLU A 123 12.26 12.55 9.50
N ASP A 124 11.36 13.42 9.99
CA ASP A 124 11.71 14.58 10.83
C ASP A 124 11.91 14.23 12.33
N GLY A 125 11.47 13.06 12.76
CA GLY A 125 11.52 12.62 14.16
C GLY A 125 10.42 13.20 15.06
N SER A 126 9.37 13.77 14.49
CA SER A 126 8.25 14.36 15.25
C SER A 126 7.37 13.32 15.96
N TYR A 127 7.46 12.03 15.54
CA TYR A 127 6.78 10.92 16.20
C TYR A 127 7.52 9.60 15.99
N GLY A 128 7.57 8.76 17.02
CA GLY A 128 8.19 7.44 16.94
C GLY A 128 9.71 7.49 16.76
N VAL A 129 10.23 6.62 15.89
CA VAL A 129 11.66 6.57 15.55
C VAL A 129 11.96 7.56 14.45
N LYS A 130 12.98 8.42 14.63
CA LYS A 130 13.46 9.30 13.56
C LYS A 130 14.15 8.48 12.48
N GLY A 131 13.65 8.58 11.24
CA GLY A 131 14.23 7.93 10.06
C GLY A 131 13.21 7.28 9.14
N LEU A 132 13.68 6.35 8.31
CA LEU A 132 12.87 5.71 7.29
C LEU A 132 12.20 4.43 7.81
N ALA A 133 10.95 4.19 7.42
CA ALA A 133 10.25 2.94 7.71
C ALA A 133 11.01 1.69 7.26
N SER A 134 11.75 1.78 6.14
CA SER A 134 12.57 0.67 5.64
C SER A 134 13.72 0.29 6.59
N THR A 135 14.31 1.27 7.28
CA THR A 135 15.36 1.02 8.29
C THR A 135 14.77 0.39 9.55
N LEU A 136 13.61 0.90 10.00
CA LEU A 136 12.92 0.32 11.16
C LEU A 136 12.45 -1.11 10.87
N ALA A 137 11.95 -1.38 9.65
CA ALA A 137 11.59 -2.73 9.22
C ALA A 137 12.80 -3.67 9.15
N GLU A 138 13.98 -3.18 8.73
CA GLU A 138 15.22 -3.94 8.76
C GLU A 138 15.62 -4.33 10.19
N SER A 139 15.56 -3.38 11.13
CA SER A 139 15.81 -3.66 12.55
C SER A 139 14.83 -4.71 13.10
N ALA A 140 13.56 -4.65 12.72
CA ALA A 140 12.58 -5.66 13.10
C ALA A 140 12.93 -7.06 12.55
N MET A 141 13.31 -7.16 11.28
CA MET A 141 13.72 -8.42 10.65
C MET A 141 15.04 -8.97 11.21
N ALA A 142 15.94 -8.10 11.66
CA ALA A 142 17.17 -8.53 12.33
C ALA A 142 16.90 -9.07 13.76
N GLY A 143 15.90 -8.52 14.44
CA GLY A 143 15.55 -8.92 15.82
C GLY A 143 14.63 -10.15 15.90
N GLU A 144 13.86 -10.43 14.87
CA GLU A 144 12.89 -11.52 14.86
C GLU A 144 12.69 -12.10 13.43
N LYS A 145 12.53 -13.42 13.35
CA LYS A 145 12.22 -14.08 12.07
C LYS A 145 10.74 -13.94 11.73
N PHE A 146 10.45 -13.43 10.55
CA PHE A 146 9.10 -13.36 9.96
C PHE A 146 8.95 -14.41 8.87
N ASP A 147 7.71 -14.88 8.68
CA ASP A 147 7.35 -15.82 7.61
C ASP A 147 6.98 -15.08 6.33
N VAL A 148 6.47 -13.85 6.47
CA VAL A 148 6.09 -12.99 5.34
C VAL A 148 6.17 -11.50 5.67
N VAL A 149 6.56 -10.71 4.66
CA VAL A 149 6.52 -9.24 4.67
C VAL A 149 5.53 -8.75 3.63
N TYR A 150 4.61 -7.88 4.02
CA TYR A 150 3.73 -7.16 3.11
C TYR A 150 4.03 -5.67 3.14
N THR A 151 4.12 -5.05 1.97
CA THR A 151 4.43 -3.62 1.90
C THR A 151 3.57 -2.88 0.88
N CYS A 152 3.27 -1.62 1.19
CA CYS A 152 2.57 -0.69 0.31
C CYS A 152 2.97 0.76 0.66
N GLY A 153 3.27 1.57 -0.33
CA GLY A 153 3.65 2.97 -0.16
C GLY A 153 4.56 3.47 -1.28
N PRO A 154 5.36 4.51 -1.04
CA PRO A 154 6.29 5.03 -2.03
C PRO A 154 7.19 3.93 -2.58
N GLU A 155 7.33 3.89 -3.90
CA GLU A 155 8.01 2.79 -4.58
C GLU A 155 9.49 2.62 -4.17
N PRO A 156 10.27 3.71 -3.92
CA PRO A 156 11.62 3.58 -3.37
C PRO A 156 11.64 2.89 -2.00
N MET A 157 10.68 3.20 -1.12
CA MET A 157 10.54 2.53 0.18
C MET A 157 10.21 1.04 -0.03
N THR A 158 9.22 0.75 -0.86
CA THR A 158 8.78 -0.61 -1.16
C THR A 158 9.94 -1.46 -1.71
N ARG A 159 10.71 -0.91 -2.65
CA ARG A 159 11.92 -1.57 -3.18
C ARG A 159 12.94 -1.86 -2.08
N ALA A 160 13.24 -0.85 -1.25
CA ALA A 160 14.18 -1.01 -0.15
C ALA A 160 13.75 -2.11 0.84
N ILE A 161 12.44 -2.26 1.09
CA ILE A 161 11.89 -3.31 1.95
C ILE A 161 12.03 -4.69 1.29
N LEU A 162 11.76 -4.82 -0.01
CA LEU A 162 11.94 -6.08 -0.74
C LEU A 162 13.40 -6.52 -0.81
N ASP A 163 14.34 -5.59 -1.03
CA ASP A 163 15.77 -5.89 -1.03
C ASP A 163 16.22 -6.39 0.36
N ARG A 164 15.64 -5.86 1.45
CA ARG A 164 15.89 -6.33 2.82
C ARG A 164 15.27 -7.71 3.07
N ALA A 165 14.01 -7.90 2.68
CA ALA A 165 13.33 -9.19 2.80
C ALA A 165 14.11 -10.29 2.07
N GLU A 166 14.70 -9.99 0.90
CA GLU A 166 15.59 -10.91 0.17
C GLU A 166 16.83 -11.25 0.98
N ARG A 167 17.51 -10.27 1.58
CA ARG A 167 18.69 -10.50 2.42
C ARG A 167 18.39 -11.36 3.65
N PHE A 168 17.22 -11.20 4.24
CA PHE A 168 16.77 -12.02 5.38
C PHE A 168 16.09 -13.33 4.96
N ASN A 169 16.05 -13.62 3.66
CA ASN A 169 15.38 -14.81 3.09
C ASN A 169 13.92 -14.95 3.53
N VAL A 170 13.19 -13.82 3.55
CA VAL A 170 11.77 -13.74 3.90
C VAL A 170 10.95 -13.56 2.64
N TYR A 171 9.86 -14.32 2.50
CA TYR A 171 8.90 -14.11 1.42
C TYR A 171 8.24 -12.74 1.55
N ALA A 172 8.09 -12.02 0.44
CA ALA A 172 7.48 -10.71 0.48
C ALA A 172 6.53 -10.45 -0.69
N GLU A 173 5.51 -9.64 -0.44
CA GLU A 173 4.59 -9.09 -1.44
C GLU A 173 4.49 -7.58 -1.29
N ALA A 174 4.34 -6.90 -2.42
CA ALA A 174 4.20 -5.45 -2.49
C ALA A 174 2.99 -5.06 -3.34
N SER A 175 2.21 -4.10 -2.87
CA SER A 175 1.18 -3.44 -3.67
C SER A 175 1.75 -2.20 -4.33
N LEU A 176 1.63 -2.14 -5.66
CA LEU A 176 2.17 -1.07 -6.50
C LEU A 176 1.09 -0.13 -7.02
N GLU A 177 1.49 1.11 -7.26
CA GLU A 177 0.66 2.13 -7.86
C GLU A 177 1.16 2.50 -9.25
N ARG A 178 0.25 2.64 -10.21
CA ARG A 178 0.49 3.18 -11.54
C ARG A 178 -0.73 3.96 -11.99
N ILE A 179 -0.53 4.85 -12.97
CA ILE A 179 -1.63 5.53 -13.64
C ILE A 179 -2.54 4.49 -14.28
N MET A 180 -3.80 4.45 -13.85
CA MET A 180 -4.80 3.52 -14.39
C MET A 180 -5.88 4.30 -15.15
N ARG A 181 -6.21 3.81 -16.35
CA ARG A 181 -7.31 4.33 -17.18
C ARG A 181 -8.40 3.29 -17.35
N CYS A 182 -8.14 2.21 -18.07
CA CYS A 182 -9.15 1.17 -18.31
C CYS A 182 -9.41 0.28 -17.10
N ALA A 183 -8.41 0.00 -16.26
CA ALA A 183 -8.40 -0.92 -15.12
C ALA A 183 -8.68 -2.40 -15.44
N ILE A 184 -8.81 -2.75 -16.73
CA ILE A 184 -9.17 -4.11 -17.21
C ILE A 184 -8.05 -4.76 -18.06
N GLY A 185 -6.85 -4.18 -18.06
CA GLY A 185 -5.67 -4.77 -18.70
C GLY A 185 -5.58 -4.56 -20.24
N ILE A 186 -6.25 -3.56 -20.82
CA ILE A 186 -6.26 -3.30 -22.26
C ILE A 186 -5.32 -2.17 -22.67
N CYS A 187 -5.41 -0.98 -22.03
CA CYS A 187 -4.80 0.25 -22.55
C CYS A 187 -3.28 0.35 -22.32
N GLY A 188 -2.68 -0.46 -21.44
CA GLY A 188 -1.24 -0.44 -21.16
C GLY A 188 -0.75 0.73 -20.30
N SER A 189 -1.58 1.70 -19.90
CA SER A 189 -1.14 2.87 -19.11
C SER A 189 -0.49 2.50 -17.79
N CYS A 190 -0.92 1.40 -17.16
CA CYS A 190 -0.40 0.92 -15.88
C CYS A 190 0.73 -0.11 -16.01
N THR A 191 1.39 -0.20 -17.17
CA THR A 191 2.45 -1.20 -17.40
C THR A 191 3.68 -0.89 -16.56
N ILE A 192 4.25 -1.95 -15.96
CA ILE A 192 5.56 -1.99 -15.33
C ILE A 192 6.29 -3.25 -15.79
N GLY A 193 7.44 -3.11 -16.45
CA GLY A 193 8.09 -4.23 -17.12
C GLY A 193 7.11 -4.95 -18.05
N ARG A 194 6.91 -6.23 -17.81
CA ARG A 194 5.97 -7.08 -18.56
C ARG A 194 4.55 -7.15 -17.96
N TYR A 195 4.29 -6.47 -16.85
CA TYR A 195 3.04 -6.57 -16.10
C TYR A 195 2.15 -5.33 -16.29
N ARG A 196 0.85 -5.53 -16.23
CA ARG A 196 -0.18 -4.48 -16.14
C ARG A 196 -0.72 -4.47 -14.72
N VAL A 197 -0.43 -3.42 -13.97
CA VAL A 197 -0.76 -3.34 -12.54
C VAL A 197 -2.26 -3.55 -12.27
N CYS A 198 -3.13 -3.07 -13.16
CA CYS A 198 -4.58 -3.24 -13.00
C CYS A 198 -5.11 -4.67 -13.22
N LYS A 199 -4.34 -5.55 -13.87
CA LYS A 199 -4.76 -6.91 -14.21
C LYS A 199 -3.88 -7.97 -13.53
N ASP A 200 -2.54 -7.82 -13.66
CA ASP A 200 -1.56 -8.77 -13.19
C ASP A 200 -1.17 -8.50 -11.71
N GLY A 201 -1.50 -7.29 -11.19
CA GLY A 201 -1.35 -6.80 -9.84
C GLY A 201 -2.69 -6.33 -9.23
N PRO A 202 -2.70 -5.35 -8.34
CA PRO A 202 -1.59 -4.48 -7.93
C PRO A 202 -0.56 -5.15 -7.01
N VAL A 203 -0.84 -6.32 -6.47
CA VAL A 203 0.05 -7.05 -5.57
C VAL A 203 0.96 -7.98 -6.38
N PHE A 204 2.26 -7.85 -6.16
CA PHE A 204 3.29 -8.67 -6.77
C PHE A 204 4.19 -9.28 -5.69
N ASN A 205 4.59 -10.53 -5.89
CA ASN A 205 5.57 -11.14 -5.01
C ASN A 205 7.01 -10.73 -5.37
N ILE A 206 7.92 -10.97 -4.45
CA ILE A 206 9.34 -10.60 -4.57
C ILE A 206 9.99 -11.16 -5.85
N ASN A 207 9.63 -12.37 -6.28
CA ASN A 207 10.22 -13.00 -7.48
C ASN A 207 9.76 -12.30 -8.77
N GLN A 208 8.50 -11.86 -8.83
CA GLN A 208 7.99 -11.08 -9.97
C GLN A 208 8.70 -9.74 -10.08
N LEU A 209 8.91 -9.05 -8.94
CA LEU A 209 9.54 -7.72 -8.91
C LEU A 209 11.05 -7.77 -9.14
N LYS A 210 11.73 -8.87 -8.77
CA LYS A 210 13.13 -9.11 -9.15
C LYS A 210 13.35 -9.08 -10.66
N GLY A 211 12.42 -9.60 -11.43
CA GLY A 211 12.51 -9.66 -12.89
C GLY A 211 12.33 -8.31 -13.60
N ILE A 212 12.04 -7.23 -12.88
CA ILE A 212 11.80 -5.87 -13.40
C ILE A 212 12.51 -4.78 -12.59
N LYS A 213 13.64 -5.11 -11.95
CA LYS A 213 14.43 -4.18 -11.11
C LYS A 213 14.99 -2.96 -11.84
N ASP A 214 15.09 -3.03 -13.15
CA ASP A 214 15.50 -1.92 -14.03
C ASP A 214 14.42 -0.82 -14.15
N GLU A 215 13.18 -1.16 -13.86
CA GLU A 215 12.07 -0.21 -13.85
C GLU A 215 11.54 0.04 -12.44
N PHE A 216 11.24 -1.02 -11.70
CA PHE A 216 10.66 -0.95 -10.36
C PHE A 216 11.60 -0.22 -9.38
N GLY A 217 11.09 0.88 -8.79
CA GLY A 217 11.84 1.74 -7.86
C GLY A 217 12.86 2.65 -8.55
N VAL A 218 12.82 2.79 -9.88
CA VAL A 218 13.75 3.62 -10.66
C VAL A 218 13.00 4.71 -11.42
N TRP A 219 11.99 4.34 -12.19
CA TRP A 219 11.20 5.27 -13.01
C TRP A 219 9.75 4.80 -13.17
N LYS A 220 8.91 5.72 -13.56
CA LYS A 220 7.51 5.47 -13.88
C LYS A 220 7.12 6.19 -15.17
N ARG A 221 5.94 5.88 -15.72
CA ARG A 221 5.36 6.63 -16.84
C ARG A 221 4.49 7.76 -16.31
N ASP A 222 4.59 8.92 -16.96
CA ASP A 222 3.67 10.04 -16.78
C ASP A 222 2.35 9.82 -17.55
N PHE A 223 1.44 10.79 -17.48
CA PHE A 223 0.16 10.75 -18.19
C PHE A 223 0.30 10.72 -19.73
N ASN A 224 1.44 11.14 -20.27
CA ASN A 224 1.76 11.10 -21.69
C ASN A 224 2.50 9.83 -22.10
N GLY A 225 2.74 8.92 -21.15
CA GLY A 225 3.47 7.66 -21.36
C GLY A 225 5.00 7.80 -21.38
N ARG A 226 5.54 8.99 -21.09
CA ARG A 226 6.98 9.23 -21.01
C ARG A 226 7.56 8.68 -19.72
N ARG A 227 8.81 8.18 -19.78
CA ARG A 227 9.53 7.75 -18.58
C ARG A 227 9.96 8.97 -17.75
N THR A 228 9.66 8.94 -16.46
CA THR A 228 10.08 9.94 -15.47
C THR A 228 10.74 9.24 -14.29
N PRO A 229 11.85 9.74 -13.74
CA PRO A 229 12.43 9.23 -12.51
C PRO A 229 11.39 9.26 -11.36
N LEU A 230 11.58 8.41 -10.37
CA LEU A 230 10.78 8.38 -9.15
C LEU A 230 11.26 9.41 -8.13
#